data_5ec0321cdcd7fd370f2adda70978f189
#
_entry.id   5ec0321cdcd7fd370f2adda70978f189
#
_cell.length_a   1.000
_cell.length_b   1.000
_cell.length_c   1.000
_cell.angle_alpha   90.00
_cell.angle_beta   90.00
_cell.angle_gamma   90.00
#
_symmetry.space_group_name_H-M   'P 1'
#
loop_
_entity.id
_entity.type
_entity.pdbx_description
1 polymer ?
#
loop_
_entity_poly.entity_id
_entity_poly.type
_entity_poly.pdbx_seq_one_letter_code
_entity_poly.pdbx_strand_id
1 'polypeptide(L)'
;EVFPDNEVKRIDIIINSDRWGLMLNNMEELHGAPGTGGPGGPGKPGGPGGLDTSEDPMWVPGDIIYNGKKWYRAGVRFKGNSSLVSTWSRGLLKLAFKLDFDEFEDEYPQIDNQRFYGFKQLSLKNNFEDKSFLREKVAGEIFYEAGLVSAHTSFCEVYVDHGEGSQYFGLYTIVEEMDDTVIKNQFSKSNGNLYKPEGDGASFRKGSFNKAHFTKNTNEDDSDWTDIENLFTVLHSELRTTSPSDWQTELDSIFDTKIFLKYLAYNTVIQNWDTYGRMTHNYFLYNNPETKKLTWIPWDNNEALQTGKQGGALNLNFSNLSKV
;
A
#
# COMPACT_ATOMS: atom_id res chain seq x y z
N GLU A 1 -1.48 21.09 -2.18
CA GLU A 1 -2.89 21.18 -2.62
C GLU A 1 -3.67 19.87 -2.37
N VAL A 2 -3.03 18.68 -2.51
CA VAL A 2 -3.68 17.37 -2.40
C VAL A 2 -3.77 16.90 -0.94
N PHE A 3 -2.74 17.14 -0.16
CA PHE A 3 -2.62 16.69 1.23
C PHE A 3 -2.58 17.88 2.22
N PRO A 4 -3.70 18.63 2.38
CA PRO A 4 -3.76 19.69 3.39
C PRO A 4 -3.89 19.09 4.79
N ASP A 5 -3.27 19.73 5.80
CA ASP A 5 -3.34 19.30 7.20
C ASP A 5 -4.51 19.91 7.97
N ASN A 6 -5.06 21.02 7.51
CA ASN A 6 -6.00 21.84 8.24
C ASN A 6 -7.39 21.97 7.60
N GLU A 7 -7.65 21.22 6.55
CA GLU A 7 -8.95 21.23 5.88
C GLU A 7 -9.29 19.85 5.31
N VAL A 8 -10.59 19.57 5.23
CA VAL A 8 -11.12 18.38 4.55
C VAL A 8 -11.62 18.80 3.19
N LYS A 9 -11.03 18.25 2.13
CA LYS A 9 -11.41 18.55 0.75
C LYS A 9 -12.51 17.61 0.27
N ARG A 10 -13.27 18.07 -0.73
CA ARG A 10 -14.28 17.26 -1.40
C ARG A 10 -13.71 16.67 -2.68
N ILE A 11 -13.95 15.38 -2.89
CA ILE A 11 -13.70 14.65 -4.15
C ILE A 11 -15.04 14.15 -4.66
N ASP A 12 -15.39 14.51 -5.89
CA ASP A 12 -16.52 13.94 -6.59
C ASP A 12 -16.03 12.93 -7.62
N ILE A 13 -16.59 11.72 -7.59
CA ILE A 13 -16.35 10.63 -8.52
C ILE A 13 -17.62 10.48 -9.35
N ILE A 14 -17.53 10.67 -10.66
CA ILE A 14 -18.66 10.57 -11.57
C ILE A 14 -18.47 9.34 -12.46
N ILE A 15 -19.35 8.37 -12.31
CA ILE A 15 -19.35 7.11 -13.06
C ILE A 15 -20.75 6.95 -13.63
N ASN A 16 -20.90 6.64 -14.92
CA ASN A 16 -22.26 6.37 -15.41
C ASN A 16 -22.85 5.07 -14.83
N SER A 17 -24.17 4.95 -14.88
CA SER A 17 -24.91 3.83 -14.28
C SER A 17 -24.47 2.46 -14.80
N ASP A 18 -24.16 2.36 -16.10
CA ASP A 18 -23.75 1.07 -16.69
C ASP A 18 -22.40 0.61 -16.14
N ARG A 19 -21.42 1.52 -16.06
CA ARG A 19 -20.10 1.22 -15.49
C ARG A 19 -20.15 0.92 -14.00
N TRP A 20 -20.99 1.66 -13.28
CA TRP A 20 -21.24 1.36 -11.87
C TRP A 20 -21.83 -0.04 -11.69
N GLY A 21 -22.80 -0.40 -12.53
CA GLY A 21 -23.35 -1.76 -12.57
C GLY A 21 -22.28 -2.82 -12.85
N LEU A 22 -21.36 -2.56 -13.78
CA LEU A 22 -20.23 -3.46 -14.06
C LEU A 22 -19.31 -3.63 -12.85
N MET A 23 -18.97 -2.55 -12.13
CA MET A 23 -18.16 -2.65 -10.90
C MET A 23 -18.84 -3.51 -9.83
N LEU A 24 -20.14 -3.34 -9.62
CA LEU A 24 -20.90 -4.12 -8.64
C LEU A 24 -21.01 -5.60 -9.04
N ASN A 25 -21.25 -5.89 -10.31
CA ASN A 25 -21.30 -7.25 -10.83
C ASN A 25 -19.93 -7.95 -10.69
N ASN A 26 -18.86 -7.25 -11.01
CA ASN A 26 -17.50 -7.78 -10.81
C ASN A 26 -17.20 -8.07 -9.32
N MET A 27 -17.64 -7.20 -8.40
CA MET A 27 -17.52 -7.47 -6.96
C MET A 27 -18.32 -8.71 -6.55
N GLU A 28 -19.51 -8.92 -7.14
CA GLU A 28 -20.32 -10.12 -6.89
C GLU A 28 -19.67 -11.39 -7.45
N GLU A 29 -19.06 -11.32 -8.62
CA GLU A 29 -18.28 -12.42 -9.22
C GLU A 29 -17.06 -12.80 -8.36
N LEU A 30 -16.33 -11.80 -7.85
CA LEU A 30 -15.13 -12.02 -7.05
C LEU A 30 -15.43 -12.47 -5.60
N HIS A 31 -16.48 -11.93 -4.99
CA HIS A 31 -16.69 -12.01 -3.54
C HIS A 31 -18.10 -12.52 -3.13
N GLY A 32 -18.97 -12.81 -4.09
CA GLY A 32 -20.36 -13.20 -3.86
C GLY A 32 -21.27 -11.99 -3.62
N ALA A 33 -22.57 -12.24 -3.49
CA ALA A 33 -23.57 -11.18 -3.35
C ALA A 33 -23.34 -10.33 -2.08
N PRO A 34 -23.58 -9.00 -2.14
CA PRO A 34 -23.38 -8.11 -1.00
C PRO A 34 -24.34 -8.46 0.15
N GLY A 35 -23.88 -8.34 1.38
CA GLY A 35 -24.72 -8.56 2.56
C GLY A 35 -25.03 -10.04 2.89
N THR A 36 -24.46 -10.99 2.17
CA THR A 36 -24.80 -12.42 2.29
C THR A 36 -23.84 -13.22 3.18
N GLY A 37 -22.77 -12.64 3.68
CA GLY A 37 -21.74 -13.38 4.38
C GLY A 37 -21.32 -12.79 5.71
N GLY A 38 -21.20 -13.65 6.70
CA GLY A 38 -20.35 -13.38 7.85
C GLY A 38 -18.86 -13.50 7.44
N PRO A 39 -17.91 -13.17 8.31
CA PRO A 39 -16.49 -13.30 8.03
C PRO A 39 -16.12 -14.75 7.75
N GLY A 40 -15.99 -15.14 6.47
CA GLY A 40 -15.68 -16.52 6.06
C GLY A 40 -16.18 -16.96 4.70
N GLY A 41 -16.66 -16.06 3.83
CA GLY A 41 -16.99 -16.38 2.43
C GLY A 41 -15.78 -16.90 1.64
N PRO A 42 -15.99 -17.52 0.44
CA PRO A 42 -14.92 -18.04 -0.40
C PRO A 42 -14.08 -16.88 -0.92
N GLY A 43 -12.96 -16.66 -0.39
CA GLY A 43 -12.02 -15.57 -0.60
C GLY A 43 -11.29 -15.36 0.70
N LYS A 44 -10.75 -16.43 1.29
CA LYS A 44 -9.85 -16.28 2.45
C LYS A 44 -8.64 -15.49 1.98
N PRO A 45 -8.38 -14.30 2.59
CA PRO A 45 -7.06 -13.71 2.50
C PRO A 45 -6.03 -14.80 2.81
N GLY A 46 -4.96 -14.86 2.06
CA GLY A 46 -3.86 -15.77 2.34
C GLY A 46 -3.55 -15.71 3.83
N GLY A 47 -3.49 -16.86 4.49
CA GLY A 47 -3.07 -16.92 5.90
C GLY A 47 -1.67 -16.31 6.04
N PRO A 48 -1.12 -16.17 7.26
CA PRO A 48 0.22 -15.64 7.46
C PRO A 48 1.22 -16.37 6.56
N GLY A 49 1.86 -15.64 5.63
CA GLY A 49 2.81 -16.18 4.65
C GLY A 49 2.26 -16.52 3.27
N GLY A 50 0.96 -16.35 3.01
CA GLY A 50 0.36 -16.56 1.69
C GLY A 50 0.45 -15.31 0.79
N LEU A 51 0.66 -15.53 -0.53
CA LEU A 51 0.39 -14.49 -1.52
C LEU A 51 -1.11 -14.18 -1.52
N ASP A 52 -1.44 -12.90 -1.66
CA ASP A 52 -2.79 -12.52 -2.06
C ASP A 52 -2.96 -12.91 -3.53
N THR A 53 -3.70 -13.99 -3.76
CA THR A 53 -4.05 -14.46 -5.10
C THR A 53 -5.44 -14.02 -5.51
N SER A 54 -6.10 -13.15 -4.72
CA SER A 54 -7.37 -12.56 -5.12
C SER A 54 -7.15 -11.64 -6.31
N GLU A 55 -8.00 -11.78 -7.30
CA GLU A 55 -8.02 -10.86 -8.44
C GLU A 55 -8.48 -9.49 -7.97
N ASP A 56 -7.76 -8.45 -8.38
CA ASP A 56 -8.15 -7.06 -8.12
C ASP A 56 -9.48 -6.72 -8.81
N PRO A 57 -10.37 -5.95 -8.18
CA PRO A 57 -11.57 -5.46 -8.85
C PRO A 57 -11.25 -4.68 -10.12
N MET A 58 -12.16 -4.78 -11.09
CA MET A 58 -11.99 -4.18 -12.41
C MET A 58 -11.91 -2.65 -12.36
N TRP A 59 -11.14 -2.08 -13.27
CA TRP A 59 -11.12 -0.66 -13.55
C TRP A 59 -12.30 -0.25 -14.44
N VAL A 60 -12.86 0.93 -14.16
CA VAL A 60 -13.80 1.62 -15.07
C VAL A 60 -13.38 3.08 -15.23
N PRO A 61 -13.57 3.69 -16.41
CA PRO A 61 -13.32 5.10 -16.57
C PRO A 61 -14.41 5.95 -15.89
N GLY A 62 -13.97 6.87 -15.03
CA GLY A 62 -14.80 7.86 -14.35
C GLY A 62 -14.19 9.26 -14.42
N ASP A 63 -14.98 10.27 -14.13
CA ASP A 63 -14.49 11.65 -14.05
C ASP A 63 -14.31 12.02 -12.58
N ILE A 64 -13.23 12.71 -12.28
CA ILE A 64 -12.91 13.15 -10.92
C ILE A 64 -12.97 14.67 -10.88
N ILE A 65 -13.69 15.24 -9.89
CA ILE A 65 -13.70 16.68 -9.64
C ILE A 65 -13.09 16.95 -8.26
N TYR A 66 -12.17 17.89 -8.22
CA TYR A 66 -11.51 18.34 -7.00
C TYR A 66 -11.10 19.81 -7.13
N ASN A 67 -11.41 20.64 -6.12
CA ASN A 67 -11.11 22.08 -6.15
C ASN A 67 -11.58 22.79 -7.44
N GLY A 68 -12.74 22.40 -7.98
CA GLY A 68 -13.29 22.96 -9.21
C GLY A 68 -12.59 22.56 -10.51
N LYS A 69 -11.56 21.75 -10.46
CA LYS A 69 -10.93 21.13 -11.62
C LYS A 69 -11.52 19.76 -11.89
N LYS A 70 -11.51 19.35 -13.14
CA LYS A 70 -12.03 18.07 -13.60
C LYS A 70 -10.94 17.28 -14.32
N TRP A 71 -10.74 16.03 -13.92
CA TRP A 71 -9.95 15.02 -14.61
C TRP A 71 -10.91 14.06 -15.29
N TYR A 72 -10.70 13.84 -16.55
CA TYR A 72 -11.60 13.05 -17.38
C TYR A 72 -11.09 11.61 -17.47
N ARG A 73 -12.03 10.64 -17.44
CA ARG A 73 -11.75 9.22 -17.74
C ARG A 73 -10.59 8.63 -16.91
N ALA A 74 -10.41 9.13 -15.70
CA ALA A 74 -9.52 8.47 -14.75
C ALA A 74 -10.01 7.06 -14.45
N GLY A 75 -9.10 6.13 -14.27
CA GLY A 75 -9.41 4.80 -13.78
C GLY A 75 -9.95 4.87 -12.35
N VAL A 76 -11.07 4.22 -12.13
CA VAL A 76 -11.67 4.07 -10.80
C VAL A 76 -11.94 2.59 -10.56
N ARG A 77 -11.48 2.05 -9.44
CA ARG A 77 -11.82 0.70 -8.98
C ARG A 77 -12.01 0.64 -7.48
N PHE A 78 -12.69 -0.37 -6.99
CA PHE A 78 -12.64 -0.70 -5.58
C PHE A 78 -11.26 -1.28 -5.23
N LYS A 79 -10.82 -1.08 -3.98
CA LYS A 79 -9.52 -1.59 -3.53
C LYS A 79 -9.58 -2.13 -2.11
N GLY A 80 -8.60 -2.96 -1.79
CA GLY A 80 -8.38 -3.57 -0.50
C GLY A 80 -8.59 -5.07 -0.55
N ASN A 81 -8.10 -5.75 0.46
CA ASN A 81 -8.25 -7.18 0.62
C ASN A 81 -9.29 -7.46 1.71
N SER A 82 -8.89 -7.74 2.93
CA SER A 82 -9.80 -8.06 4.04
C SER A 82 -10.81 -6.95 4.34
N SER A 83 -10.41 -5.68 4.23
CA SER A 83 -11.30 -4.53 4.39
C SER A 83 -12.37 -4.46 3.32
N LEU A 84 -12.03 -4.74 2.06
CA LEU A 84 -12.95 -4.75 0.93
C LEU A 84 -13.99 -5.85 1.11
N VAL A 85 -13.52 -7.11 1.27
CA VAL A 85 -14.39 -8.29 1.43
C VAL A 85 -15.30 -8.14 2.65
N SER A 86 -14.76 -7.69 3.77
CA SER A 86 -15.55 -7.53 5.01
C SER A 86 -16.61 -6.44 4.90
N THR A 87 -16.31 -5.34 4.21
CA THR A 87 -17.29 -4.24 4.00
C THR A 87 -18.38 -4.66 3.03
N TRP A 88 -17.99 -5.29 1.91
CA TRP A 88 -18.90 -5.82 0.90
C TRP A 88 -19.85 -6.89 1.45
N SER A 89 -19.31 -7.86 2.20
CA SER A 89 -20.11 -8.93 2.82
C SER A 89 -21.12 -8.44 3.86
N ARG A 90 -20.93 -7.24 4.40
CA ARG A 90 -21.90 -6.55 5.27
C ARG A 90 -22.94 -5.75 4.49
N GLY A 91 -22.87 -5.70 3.16
CA GLY A 91 -23.76 -4.90 2.32
C GLY A 91 -23.50 -3.41 2.39
N LEU A 92 -22.28 -3.00 2.78
CA LEU A 92 -21.90 -1.59 2.89
C LEU A 92 -21.16 -1.15 1.63
N LEU A 93 -21.66 -0.10 0.97
CA LEU A 93 -21.03 0.47 -0.24
C LEU A 93 -19.96 1.53 0.05
N LYS A 94 -19.70 1.87 1.30
CA LYS A 94 -18.54 2.69 1.67
C LYS A 94 -17.25 1.88 1.52
N LEU A 95 -16.93 1.48 0.29
CA LEU A 95 -15.72 0.74 -0.08
C LEU A 95 -14.56 1.69 -0.32
N ALA A 96 -13.32 1.23 -0.16
CA ALA A 96 -12.16 2.00 -0.55
C ALA A 96 -12.04 2.04 -2.08
N PHE A 97 -11.52 3.16 -2.62
CA PHE A 97 -11.28 3.34 -4.05
C PHE A 97 -9.79 3.46 -4.33
N LYS A 98 -9.38 2.99 -5.49
CA LYS A 98 -8.12 3.36 -6.14
C LYS A 98 -8.44 4.20 -7.36
N LEU A 99 -7.70 5.31 -7.51
CA LEU A 99 -7.77 6.19 -8.67
C LEU A 99 -6.45 6.10 -9.41
N ASP A 100 -6.51 5.95 -10.73
CA ASP A 100 -5.37 6.01 -11.64
C ASP A 100 -5.69 6.99 -12.76
N PHE A 101 -4.90 8.04 -12.89
CA PHE A 101 -5.28 9.18 -13.74
C PHE A 101 -4.94 8.97 -15.20
N ASP A 102 -4.16 7.97 -15.57
CA ASP A 102 -3.82 7.59 -16.94
C ASP A 102 -4.10 6.11 -17.29
N GLU A 103 -4.84 5.37 -16.43
CA GLU A 103 -5.19 3.94 -16.64
C GLU A 103 -5.74 3.66 -18.04
N PHE A 104 -6.51 4.59 -18.60
CA PHE A 104 -7.19 4.43 -19.89
C PHE A 104 -6.56 5.28 -21.01
N GLU A 105 -5.28 5.65 -20.89
CA GLU A 105 -4.63 6.50 -21.90
C GLU A 105 -4.54 5.84 -23.28
N ASP A 106 -4.38 4.51 -23.35
CA ASP A 106 -4.38 3.75 -24.60
C ASP A 106 -5.74 3.82 -25.33
N GLU A 107 -6.84 3.82 -24.57
CA GLU A 107 -8.20 3.95 -25.12
C GLU A 107 -8.56 5.41 -25.42
N TYR A 108 -8.03 6.33 -24.63
CA TYR A 108 -8.33 7.77 -24.68
C TYR A 108 -7.05 8.60 -24.74
N PRO A 109 -6.38 8.71 -25.92
CA PRO A 109 -5.10 9.41 -26.05
C PRO A 109 -5.11 10.89 -25.58
N GLN A 110 -6.28 11.50 -25.43
CA GLN A 110 -6.42 12.86 -24.88
C GLN A 110 -6.10 12.97 -23.39
N ILE A 111 -5.98 11.86 -22.67
CA ILE A 111 -5.56 11.81 -21.27
C ILE A 111 -4.15 11.21 -21.11
N ASP A 112 -3.38 11.12 -22.20
CA ASP A 112 -2.00 10.62 -22.18
C ASP A 112 -1.19 11.31 -21.08
N ASN A 113 -0.59 10.52 -20.20
CA ASN A 113 0.13 10.98 -19.03
C ASN A 113 -0.66 11.94 -18.11
N GLN A 114 -1.98 11.79 -18.01
CA GLN A 114 -2.78 12.61 -17.11
C GLN A 114 -2.34 12.42 -15.66
N ARG A 115 -2.21 13.52 -14.91
CA ARG A 115 -1.79 13.52 -13.51
C ARG A 115 -2.71 14.38 -12.66
N PHE A 116 -2.98 13.91 -11.45
CA PHE A 116 -3.72 14.66 -10.44
C PHE A 116 -2.74 15.49 -9.60
N TYR A 117 -2.54 16.75 -9.96
CA TYR A 117 -1.53 17.60 -9.33
C TYR A 117 -0.12 16.97 -9.29
N GLY A 118 0.23 16.20 -10.31
CA GLY A 118 1.49 15.49 -10.43
C GLY A 118 1.46 14.02 -9.98
N PHE A 119 0.41 13.58 -9.32
CA PHE A 119 0.24 12.18 -8.89
C PHE A 119 -0.37 11.32 -10.01
N LYS A 120 0.21 10.14 -10.23
CA LYS A 120 -0.35 9.13 -11.13
C LYS A 120 -1.55 8.45 -10.49
N GLN A 121 -1.38 7.99 -9.26
CA GLN A 121 -2.36 7.19 -8.53
C GLN A 121 -2.62 7.76 -7.14
N LEU A 122 -3.82 7.54 -6.64
CA LEU A 122 -4.22 7.84 -5.26
C LEU A 122 -5.12 6.72 -4.71
N SER A 123 -4.99 6.46 -3.42
CA SER A 123 -5.94 5.64 -2.66
C SER A 123 -6.90 6.49 -1.85
N LEU A 124 -8.17 6.14 -1.87
CA LEU A 124 -9.18 6.66 -0.97
C LEU A 124 -9.57 5.54 0.00
N LYS A 125 -8.95 5.53 1.18
CA LYS A 125 -9.19 4.50 2.20
C LYS A 125 -10.46 4.82 2.98
N ASN A 126 -11.35 3.84 3.11
CA ASN A 126 -12.65 3.98 3.77
C ASN A 126 -12.57 4.00 5.30
N ASN A 127 -11.39 3.96 5.89
CA ASN A 127 -11.12 3.89 7.33
C ASN A 127 -11.80 2.68 8.00
N PHE A 128 -11.73 1.52 7.35
CA PHE A 128 -12.26 0.27 7.88
C PHE A 128 -11.67 -0.05 9.26
N GLU A 129 -12.53 -0.37 10.22
CA GLU A 129 -12.18 -0.66 11.63
C GLU A 129 -11.43 0.47 12.39
N ASP A 130 -11.18 1.61 11.77
CA ASP A 130 -10.64 2.77 12.47
C ASP A 130 -11.76 3.76 12.86
N LYS A 131 -12.24 3.65 14.10
CA LYS A 131 -13.29 4.54 14.64
C LYS A 131 -12.81 5.98 14.85
N SER A 132 -11.50 6.20 14.89
CA SER A 132 -10.91 7.53 15.01
C SER A 132 -10.76 8.25 13.68
N PHE A 133 -10.66 7.50 12.56
CA PHE A 133 -10.23 7.93 11.22
C PHE A 133 -8.80 8.49 11.17
N LEU A 134 -8.02 8.39 12.25
CA LEU A 134 -6.74 9.09 12.40
C LEU A 134 -5.51 8.18 12.26
N ARG A 135 -5.66 6.86 12.39
CA ARG A 135 -4.52 5.95 12.54
C ARG A 135 -3.56 6.01 11.36
N GLU A 136 -4.06 5.89 10.14
CA GLU A 136 -3.24 5.94 8.92
C GLU A 136 -2.47 7.25 8.83
N LYS A 137 -3.17 8.39 9.04
CA LYS A 137 -2.54 9.71 8.96
C LYS A 137 -1.49 9.90 10.05
N VAL A 138 -1.84 9.67 11.31
CA VAL A 138 -0.93 9.91 12.44
C VAL A 138 0.27 8.98 12.39
N ALA A 139 0.09 7.71 12.02
CA ALA A 139 1.21 6.78 11.89
C ALA A 139 2.15 7.16 10.73
N GLY A 140 1.58 7.57 9.59
CA GLY A 140 2.36 8.07 8.45
C GLY A 140 3.18 9.31 8.80
N GLU A 141 2.57 10.27 9.50
CA GLU A 141 3.26 11.49 9.99
C GLU A 141 4.38 11.16 10.99
N ILE A 142 4.15 10.23 11.92
CA ILE A 142 5.18 9.79 12.87
C ILE A 142 6.39 9.22 12.11
N PHE A 143 6.19 8.41 11.08
CA PHE A 143 7.29 7.89 10.27
C PHE A 143 7.99 9.01 9.49
N TYR A 144 7.23 9.91 8.87
CA TYR A 144 7.78 11.04 8.12
C TYR A 144 8.64 11.96 9.01
N GLU A 145 8.12 12.36 10.17
CA GLU A 145 8.84 13.17 11.15
C GLU A 145 10.08 12.47 11.73
N ALA A 146 10.04 11.14 11.77
CA ALA A 146 11.22 10.34 12.13
C ALA A 146 12.28 10.31 11.01
N GLY A 147 12.02 10.91 9.84
CA GLY A 147 12.90 10.90 8.68
C GLY A 147 12.92 9.57 7.93
N LEU A 148 11.81 8.82 7.96
CA LEU A 148 11.56 7.73 7.03
C LEU A 148 10.74 8.24 5.84
N VAL A 149 10.92 7.65 4.69
CA VAL A 149 9.99 7.85 3.56
C VAL A 149 8.64 7.26 3.96
N SER A 150 7.58 8.02 3.77
CA SER A 150 6.21 7.61 4.07
C SER A 150 5.24 8.29 3.11
N ALA A 151 4.14 7.61 2.80
CA ALA A 151 3.08 8.18 1.97
C ALA A 151 2.46 9.41 2.63
N HIS A 152 2.25 10.47 1.86
CA HIS A 152 1.46 11.59 2.32
C HIS A 152 0.00 11.19 2.46
N THR A 153 -0.66 11.74 3.48
CA THR A 153 -2.05 11.45 3.78
C THR A 153 -2.81 12.72 4.13
N SER A 154 -4.10 12.75 3.80
CA SER A 154 -5.03 13.79 4.22
C SER A 154 -6.45 13.22 4.28
N PHE A 155 -7.42 14.06 4.66
CA PHE A 155 -8.83 13.66 4.66
C PHE A 155 -9.58 14.27 3.49
N CYS A 156 -10.56 13.52 2.97
CA CYS A 156 -11.48 14.02 1.97
C CYS A 156 -12.90 13.48 2.20
N GLU A 157 -13.88 14.30 1.88
CA GLU A 157 -15.26 13.87 1.70
C GLU A 157 -15.43 13.31 0.30
N VAL A 158 -15.87 12.07 0.18
CA VAL A 158 -16.12 11.43 -1.11
C VAL A 158 -17.59 11.47 -1.45
N TYR A 159 -17.90 11.99 -2.61
CA TYR A 159 -19.20 11.97 -3.24
C TYR A 159 -19.14 11.15 -4.52
N VAL A 160 -20.10 10.29 -4.75
CA VAL A 160 -20.20 9.47 -5.96
C VAL A 160 -21.50 9.78 -6.67
N ASP A 161 -21.40 10.11 -7.95
CA ASP A 161 -22.55 10.18 -8.86
C ASP A 161 -22.48 9.00 -9.83
N HIS A 162 -23.39 8.05 -9.66
CA HIS A 162 -23.49 6.87 -10.53
C HIS A 162 -24.72 6.90 -11.42
N GLY A 163 -25.22 8.09 -11.75
CA GLY A 163 -26.36 8.31 -12.64
C GLY A 163 -27.65 8.73 -11.91
N GLU A 164 -27.62 8.78 -10.58
CA GLU A 164 -28.75 9.21 -9.75
C GLU A 164 -28.49 10.55 -9.02
N GLY A 165 -27.44 11.26 -9.43
CA GLY A 165 -26.95 12.46 -8.77
C GLY A 165 -25.90 12.18 -7.69
N SER A 166 -25.23 13.24 -7.26
CA SER A 166 -24.13 13.18 -6.30
C SER A 166 -24.59 12.71 -4.92
N GLN A 167 -24.09 11.58 -4.44
CA GLN A 167 -24.38 10.98 -3.15
C GLN A 167 -23.14 11.01 -2.25
N TYR A 168 -23.32 11.36 -0.98
CA TYR A 168 -22.26 11.37 0.02
C TYR A 168 -21.90 9.95 0.46
N PHE A 169 -20.69 9.51 0.16
CA PHE A 169 -20.17 8.19 0.54
C PHE A 169 -19.43 8.22 1.88
N GLY A 170 -19.03 9.36 2.35
CA GLY A 170 -18.44 9.55 3.69
C GLY A 170 -17.08 10.24 3.70
N LEU A 171 -16.49 10.28 4.90
CA LEU A 171 -15.12 10.73 5.10
C LEU A 171 -14.15 9.58 4.78
N TYR A 172 -13.14 9.88 3.98
CA TYR A 172 -12.06 8.97 3.59
C TYR A 172 -10.71 9.56 3.95
N THR A 173 -9.71 8.68 4.07
CA THR A 173 -8.31 9.10 4.07
C THR A 173 -7.77 8.97 2.65
N ILE A 174 -7.37 10.10 2.06
CA ILE A 174 -6.62 10.11 0.80
C ILE A 174 -5.18 9.78 1.11
N VAL A 175 -4.61 8.83 0.39
CA VAL A 175 -3.25 8.33 0.59
C VAL A 175 -2.51 8.33 -0.75
N GLU A 176 -1.29 8.87 -0.74
CA GLU A 176 -0.36 8.79 -1.86
C GLU A 176 0.00 7.33 -2.14
N GLU A 177 -0.13 6.86 -3.38
CA GLU A 177 0.28 5.49 -3.73
C GLU A 177 1.81 5.39 -3.81
N MET A 178 2.33 4.22 -3.43
CA MET A 178 3.76 3.91 -3.51
C MET A 178 4.14 3.57 -4.95
N ASP A 179 4.35 4.58 -5.76
CA ASP A 179 4.77 4.52 -7.14
C ASP A 179 5.98 5.44 -7.41
N ASP A 180 6.23 5.74 -8.66
CA ASP A 180 7.29 6.63 -9.09
C ASP A 180 7.15 8.07 -8.54
N THR A 181 5.94 8.50 -8.17
CA THR A 181 5.68 9.85 -7.64
C THR A 181 6.30 10.01 -6.25
N VAL A 182 6.08 9.05 -5.34
CA VAL A 182 6.70 9.05 -4.01
C VAL A 182 8.22 9.07 -4.15
N ILE A 183 8.75 8.22 -5.04
CA ILE A 183 10.19 8.12 -5.25
C ILE A 183 10.77 9.45 -5.77
N LYS A 184 10.12 10.07 -6.77
CA LYS A 184 10.53 11.37 -7.31
C LYS A 184 10.50 12.50 -6.28
N ASN A 185 9.52 12.45 -5.37
CA ASN A 185 9.32 13.50 -4.38
C ASN A 185 10.22 13.38 -3.15
N GLN A 186 10.59 12.16 -2.75
CA GLN A 186 11.26 11.91 -1.47
C GLN A 186 12.68 11.37 -1.60
N PHE A 187 13.14 11.03 -2.82
CA PHE A 187 14.51 10.60 -3.08
C PHE A 187 15.18 11.52 -4.11
N SER A 188 16.50 11.71 -4.00
CA SER A 188 17.29 12.49 -4.96
C SER A 188 17.45 11.82 -6.31
N LYS A 189 17.31 10.48 -6.37
CA LYS A 189 17.33 9.65 -7.56
C LYS A 189 16.09 8.78 -7.61
N SER A 190 15.47 8.70 -8.79
CA SER A 190 14.17 8.02 -8.97
C SER A 190 14.19 6.86 -9.95
N ASN A 191 15.36 6.44 -10.41
CA ASN A 191 15.50 5.37 -11.42
C ASN A 191 15.85 3.99 -10.82
N GLY A 192 15.69 3.80 -9.52
CA GLY A 192 15.87 2.52 -8.86
C GLY A 192 14.61 1.66 -8.87
N ASN A 193 14.77 0.38 -8.52
CA ASN A 193 13.67 -0.55 -8.39
C ASN A 193 12.90 -0.32 -7.09
N LEU A 194 11.60 -0.15 -7.18
CA LEU A 194 10.67 -0.14 -6.05
C LEU A 194 9.94 -1.49 -6.00
N TYR A 195 10.11 -2.22 -4.92
CA TYR A 195 9.50 -3.52 -4.71
C TYR A 195 8.36 -3.45 -3.70
N LYS A 196 7.27 -4.16 -3.97
CA LYS A 196 6.21 -4.50 -3.01
C LYS A 196 6.37 -5.95 -2.58
N PRO A 197 7.00 -6.22 -1.43
CA PRO A 197 7.16 -7.60 -0.96
C PRO A 197 5.86 -8.15 -0.38
N GLU A 198 5.51 -9.38 -0.77
CA GLU A 198 4.35 -10.12 -0.27
C GLU A 198 4.67 -11.62 -0.17
N GLY A 199 3.84 -12.37 0.55
CA GLY A 199 4.00 -13.82 0.69
C GLY A 199 5.23 -14.23 1.53
N ASP A 200 5.64 -15.48 1.40
CA ASP A 200 6.69 -16.05 2.26
C ASP A 200 8.06 -15.39 2.08
N GLY A 201 8.40 -14.96 0.85
CA GLY A 201 9.65 -14.24 0.57
C GLY A 201 9.78 -12.94 1.36
N ALA A 202 8.68 -12.25 1.59
CA ALA A 202 8.65 -11.01 2.37
C ALA A 202 8.96 -11.20 3.86
N SER A 203 9.13 -12.43 4.34
CA SER A 203 9.64 -12.75 5.67
C SER A 203 11.16 -12.72 5.76
N PHE A 204 11.87 -12.74 4.63
CA PHE A 204 13.33 -12.90 4.53
C PHE A 204 13.89 -14.14 5.22
N ARG A 205 13.09 -15.20 5.41
CA ARG A 205 13.57 -16.45 5.97
C ARG A 205 14.54 -17.15 5.02
N LYS A 206 15.48 -17.91 5.57
CA LYS A 206 16.40 -18.70 4.76
C LYS A 206 15.65 -19.66 3.84
N GLY A 207 15.91 -19.57 2.54
CA GLY A 207 15.25 -20.39 1.52
C GLY A 207 13.86 -19.94 1.09
N SER A 208 13.33 -18.82 1.59
CA SER A 208 12.02 -18.30 1.17
C SER A 208 12.08 -17.38 -0.06
N PHE A 209 13.26 -17.09 -0.59
CA PHE A 209 13.37 -16.24 -1.76
C PHE A 209 12.57 -16.79 -2.95
N ASN A 210 11.70 -15.95 -3.47
CA ASN A 210 10.99 -16.17 -4.71
C ASN A 210 10.70 -14.80 -5.33
N LYS A 211 11.20 -14.55 -6.53
CA LYS A 211 11.04 -13.27 -7.21
C LYS A 211 9.56 -12.85 -7.40
N ALA A 212 8.65 -13.83 -7.52
CA ALA A 212 7.21 -13.55 -7.58
C ALA A 212 6.64 -12.92 -6.31
N HIS A 213 7.36 -12.97 -5.19
CA HIS A 213 7.01 -12.31 -3.94
C HIS A 213 7.53 -10.86 -3.84
N PHE A 214 8.18 -10.35 -4.87
CA PHE A 214 8.76 -9.01 -4.94
C PHE A 214 8.31 -8.33 -6.22
N THR A 215 7.02 -7.94 -6.26
CA THR A 215 6.46 -7.22 -7.41
C THR A 215 7.13 -5.86 -7.54
N LYS A 216 7.54 -5.51 -8.75
CA LYS A 216 8.09 -4.18 -9.04
C LYS A 216 6.97 -3.18 -9.30
N ASN A 217 7.07 -2.00 -8.69
CA ASN A 217 6.22 -0.83 -8.93
C ASN A 217 6.96 0.27 -9.73
N THR A 218 8.22 0.03 -10.09
CA THR A 218 9.02 0.81 -11.04
C THR A 218 9.92 -0.16 -11.79
N ASN A 219 10.31 0.18 -13.02
CA ASN A 219 11.12 -0.70 -13.89
C ASN A 219 10.48 -2.10 -14.07
N GLU A 220 9.16 -2.15 -14.25
CA GLU A 220 8.38 -3.39 -14.26
C GLU A 220 8.81 -4.34 -15.39
N ASP A 221 9.23 -3.80 -16.53
CA ASP A 221 9.72 -4.56 -17.69
C ASP A 221 11.13 -5.14 -17.50
N ASP A 222 11.86 -4.67 -16.48
CA ASP A 222 13.20 -5.16 -16.19
C ASP A 222 13.13 -6.48 -15.39
N SER A 223 13.68 -7.55 -15.97
CA SER A 223 13.69 -8.89 -15.36
C SER A 223 14.87 -9.12 -14.40
N ASP A 224 15.39 -8.06 -13.76
CA ASP A 224 16.51 -8.11 -12.83
C ASP A 224 16.05 -7.96 -11.37
N TRP A 225 16.30 -8.96 -10.53
CA TRP A 225 16.10 -9.00 -9.06
C TRP A 225 17.40 -9.24 -8.30
N THR A 226 18.56 -8.99 -8.91
CA THR A 226 19.88 -9.26 -8.30
C THR A 226 20.11 -8.52 -6.99
N ASP A 227 19.52 -7.34 -6.81
CA ASP A 227 19.57 -6.57 -5.57
C ASP A 227 18.87 -7.28 -4.40
N ILE A 228 17.69 -7.86 -4.64
CA ILE A 228 16.96 -8.66 -3.63
C ILE A 228 17.66 -10.02 -3.41
N GLU A 229 18.12 -10.69 -4.47
CA GLU A 229 18.87 -11.95 -4.37
C GLU A 229 20.15 -11.77 -3.54
N ASN A 230 20.85 -10.65 -3.74
CA ASN A 230 22.01 -10.30 -2.96
C ASN A 230 21.69 -10.06 -1.49
N LEU A 231 20.55 -9.36 -1.19
CA LEU A 231 20.10 -9.19 0.18
C LEU A 231 19.88 -10.54 0.87
N PHE A 232 19.20 -11.49 0.23
CA PHE A 232 19.01 -12.84 0.80
C PHE A 232 20.33 -13.56 1.01
N THR A 233 21.27 -13.44 0.07
CA THR A 233 22.60 -14.06 0.17
C THR A 233 23.36 -13.54 1.38
N VAL A 234 23.39 -12.21 1.56
CA VAL A 234 24.12 -11.59 2.67
C VAL A 234 23.44 -11.86 4.01
N LEU A 235 22.10 -11.76 4.08
CA LEU A 235 21.34 -12.04 5.31
C LEU A 235 21.63 -13.45 5.86
N HIS A 236 21.86 -14.43 4.98
CA HIS A 236 22.03 -15.83 5.34
C HIS A 236 23.48 -16.34 5.17
N SER A 237 24.42 -15.43 4.98
CA SER A 237 25.85 -15.72 4.90
C SER A 237 26.38 -16.34 6.19
N GLU A 238 27.34 -17.25 6.10
CA GLU A 238 28.04 -17.83 7.25
C GLU A 238 28.81 -16.79 8.06
N LEU A 239 29.16 -15.65 7.45
CA LEU A 239 29.77 -14.51 8.15
C LEU A 239 28.94 -14.04 9.33
N ARG A 240 27.62 -14.21 9.28
CA ARG A 240 26.72 -13.86 10.40
C ARG A 240 27.14 -14.49 11.73
N THR A 241 27.72 -15.67 11.69
CA THR A 241 28.17 -16.41 12.87
C THR A 241 29.68 -16.49 13.00
N THR A 242 30.42 -16.49 11.89
CA THR A 242 31.88 -16.63 11.88
C THR A 242 32.63 -15.32 12.04
N SER A 243 32.07 -14.21 11.50
CA SER A 243 32.60 -12.85 11.61
C SER A 243 31.47 -11.82 11.58
N PRO A 244 30.72 -11.60 12.71
CA PRO A 244 29.57 -10.73 12.76
C PRO A 244 29.83 -9.27 12.34
N SER A 245 31.03 -8.75 12.57
CA SER A 245 31.40 -7.40 12.16
C SER A 245 31.56 -7.26 10.65
N ASP A 246 32.11 -8.29 9.99
CA ASP A 246 32.24 -8.31 8.53
C ASP A 246 30.86 -8.48 7.90
N TRP A 247 30.03 -9.37 8.46
CA TRP A 247 28.64 -9.53 8.05
C TRP A 247 27.86 -8.22 8.15
N GLN A 248 28.00 -7.50 9.27
CA GLN A 248 27.35 -6.19 9.44
C GLN A 248 27.83 -5.19 8.38
N THR A 249 29.12 -5.15 8.11
CA THR A 249 29.70 -4.26 7.09
C THR A 249 29.15 -4.58 5.71
N GLU A 250 29.08 -5.86 5.36
CA GLU A 250 28.54 -6.31 4.09
C GLU A 250 27.05 -5.98 3.95
N LEU A 251 26.25 -6.26 5.00
CA LEU A 251 24.82 -5.92 5.02
C LEU A 251 24.60 -4.40 4.93
N ASP A 252 25.35 -3.61 5.69
CA ASP A 252 25.27 -2.15 5.64
C ASP A 252 25.66 -1.55 4.27
N SER A 253 26.39 -2.30 3.44
CA SER A 253 26.74 -1.85 2.10
C SER A 253 25.60 -1.96 1.07
N ILE A 254 24.61 -2.84 1.30
CA ILE A 254 23.52 -3.14 0.38
C ILE A 254 22.12 -2.85 0.92
N PHE A 255 22.00 -2.69 2.24
CA PHE A 255 20.73 -2.45 2.92
C PHE A 255 20.87 -1.31 3.93
N ASP A 256 19.90 -0.39 3.99
CA ASP A 256 19.90 0.69 4.97
C ASP A 256 19.43 0.19 6.34
N THR A 257 20.33 -0.49 7.04
CA THR A 257 20.03 -1.07 8.36
C THR A 257 19.64 -0.01 9.38
N LYS A 258 20.14 1.24 9.26
CA LYS A 258 19.78 2.32 10.17
C LYS A 258 18.32 2.74 10.00
N ILE A 259 17.87 2.90 8.77
CA ILE A 259 16.46 3.21 8.47
C ILE A 259 15.58 2.05 8.91
N PHE A 260 15.97 0.80 8.65
CA PHE A 260 15.22 -0.36 9.08
C PHE A 260 15.09 -0.47 10.61
N LEU A 261 16.17 -0.30 11.35
CA LEU A 261 16.15 -0.31 12.82
C LEU A 261 15.32 0.84 13.40
N LYS A 262 15.39 2.01 12.77
CA LYS A 262 14.53 3.14 13.11
C LYS A 262 13.06 2.79 12.88
N TYR A 263 12.72 2.24 11.72
CA TYR A 263 11.38 1.74 11.43
C TYR A 263 10.90 0.77 12.51
N LEU A 264 11.67 -0.26 12.85
CA LEU A 264 11.31 -1.24 13.89
C LEU A 264 11.03 -0.58 15.24
N ALA A 265 11.85 0.38 15.65
CA ALA A 265 11.69 1.10 16.91
C ALA A 265 10.36 1.89 16.93
N TYR A 266 10.08 2.68 15.90
CA TYR A 266 8.84 3.45 15.80
C TYR A 266 7.62 2.53 15.66
N ASN A 267 7.70 1.50 14.81
CA ASN A 267 6.62 0.54 14.61
C ASN A 267 6.24 -0.18 15.91
N THR A 268 7.22 -0.51 16.74
CA THR A 268 6.99 -1.11 18.05
C THR A 268 6.25 -0.16 18.99
N VAL A 269 6.58 1.13 18.96
CA VAL A 269 5.92 2.15 19.80
C VAL A 269 4.47 2.38 19.36
N ILE A 270 4.24 2.51 18.06
CA ILE A 270 2.87 2.73 17.52
C ILE A 270 2.03 1.47 17.43
N GLN A 271 2.59 0.31 17.76
CA GLN A 271 1.88 -0.98 17.84
C GLN A 271 1.25 -1.43 16.53
N ASN A 272 1.83 -1.10 15.36
CA ASN A 272 1.34 -1.65 14.10
C ASN A 272 1.73 -3.13 13.99
N TRP A 273 0.74 -3.99 14.10
CA TRP A 273 0.93 -5.45 14.06
C TRP A 273 0.85 -6.02 12.63
N ASP A 274 0.18 -5.32 11.71
CA ASP A 274 -0.15 -5.81 10.36
C ASP A 274 0.97 -5.51 9.37
N THR A 275 2.20 -5.74 9.75
CA THR A 275 3.39 -5.51 8.94
C THR A 275 4.51 -6.49 9.31
N TYR A 276 5.69 -6.30 8.70
CA TYR A 276 6.88 -7.12 8.94
C TYR A 276 7.12 -7.45 10.42
N GLY A 277 7.43 -8.70 10.67
CA GLY A 277 7.64 -9.29 11.98
C GLY A 277 6.47 -10.14 12.46
N ARG A 278 5.23 -9.77 12.12
CA ARG A 278 4.03 -10.61 12.31
C ARG A 278 3.42 -11.05 10.99
N MET A 279 3.38 -10.13 10.04
CA MET A 279 2.82 -10.36 8.70
C MET A 279 3.94 -10.19 7.66
N THR A 280 3.72 -10.71 6.46
CA THR A 280 4.69 -10.71 5.36
C THR A 280 4.25 -9.78 4.25
N HIS A 281 3.85 -8.57 4.62
CA HIS A 281 3.39 -7.50 3.72
C HIS A 281 3.45 -6.12 4.40
N ASN A 282 2.84 -5.12 3.77
CA ASN A 282 2.67 -3.75 4.25
C ASN A 282 3.98 -2.99 4.46
N TYR A 283 4.89 -3.15 3.51
CA TYR A 283 6.09 -2.34 3.36
C TYR A 283 6.58 -2.39 1.91
N PHE A 284 7.45 -1.46 1.57
CA PHE A 284 8.15 -1.44 0.29
C PHE A 284 9.66 -1.44 0.51
N LEU A 285 10.40 -1.82 -0.53
CA LEU A 285 11.85 -1.69 -0.59
C LEU A 285 12.23 -0.90 -1.84
N TYR A 286 12.98 0.16 -1.66
CA TYR A 286 13.52 0.94 -2.77
C TYR A 286 15.03 0.76 -2.87
N ASN A 287 15.50 0.23 -4.01
CA ASN A 287 16.92 0.20 -4.32
C ASN A 287 17.38 1.59 -4.75
N ASN A 288 17.88 2.39 -3.81
CA ASN A 288 18.26 3.77 -4.04
C ASN A 288 19.57 3.85 -4.84
N PRO A 289 19.57 4.35 -6.08
CA PRO A 289 20.77 4.39 -6.93
C PRO A 289 21.87 5.33 -6.40
N GLU A 290 21.54 6.29 -5.53
CA GLU A 290 22.50 7.19 -4.92
C GLU A 290 23.34 6.47 -3.85
N THR A 291 22.70 5.72 -2.98
CA THR A 291 23.35 5.00 -1.88
C THR A 291 23.72 3.56 -2.24
N LYS A 292 23.14 3.00 -3.30
CA LYS A 292 23.22 1.60 -3.71
C LYS A 292 22.71 0.63 -2.64
N LYS A 293 21.75 1.09 -1.84
CA LYS A 293 21.15 0.32 -0.76
C LYS A 293 19.65 0.19 -0.95
N LEU A 294 19.13 -0.96 -0.55
CA LEU A 294 17.70 -1.14 -0.35
C LEU A 294 17.26 -0.36 0.88
N THR A 295 16.31 0.54 0.71
CA THR A 295 15.75 1.39 1.76
C THR A 295 14.33 0.91 2.09
N TRP A 296 14.04 0.75 3.37
CA TRP A 296 12.74 0.34 3.88
C TRP A 296 11.73 1.48 3.88
N ILE A 297 10.52 1.23 3.39
CA ILE A 297 9.42 2.20 3.36
C ILE A 297 8.18 1.55 4.01
N PRO A 298 7.67 2.06 5.14
CA PRO A 298 6.43 1.59 5.76
C PRO A 298 5.21 1.88 4.87
N TRP A 299 4.23 0.98 4.90
CA TRP A 299 3.00 1.08 4.13
C TRP A 299 1.82 0.53 4.91
N ASP A 300 0.59 1.04 4.62
CA ASP A 300 -0.68 0.58 5.18
C ASP A 300 -0.69 0.55 6.71
N ASN A 301 -0.64 1.72 7.31
CA ASN A 301 -0.46 1.89 8.75
C ASN A 301 -1.79 1.99 9.54
N ASN A 302 -2.92 1.64 8.93
CA ASN A 302 -4.26 1.73 9.55
C ASN A 302 -4.46 0.83 10.77
N GLU A 303 -3.61 -0.18 10.97
CA GLU A 303 -3.62 -1.07 12.12
C GLU A 303 -2.68 -0.62 13.25
N ALA A 304 -2.06 0.55 13.14
CA ALA A 304 -1.28 1.19 14.18
C ALA A 304 -2.16 1.81 15.29
N LEU A 305 -1.53 2.24 16.38
CA LEU A 305 -2.15 2.98 17.49
C LEU A 305 -3.35 2.26 18.14
N GLN A 306 -3.29 0.93 18.16
CA GLN A 306 -4.28 0.07 18.81
C GLN A 306 -3.65 -0.71 19.96
N THR A 307 -4.34 -0.80 21.08
CA THR A 307 -3.92 -1.65 22.19
C THR A 307 -4.49 -3.06 22.05
N GLY A 308 -3.63 -4.06 22.10
CA GLY A 308 -4.02 -5.46 22.26
C GLY A 308 -4.55 -6.18 21.04
N LYS A 309 -4.82 -5.55 19.91
CA LYS A 309 -5.21 -6.27 18.70
C LYS A 309 -4.03 -7.15 18.24
N GLN A 310 -4.29 -8.44 18.06
CA GLN A 310 -3.28 -9.44 17.69
C GLN A 310 -2.03 -9.45 18.59
N GLY A 311 -2.11 -8.88 19.81
CA GLY A 311 -0.97 -8.75 20.74
C GLY A 311 -0.01 -7.60 20.38
N GLY A 312 -0.38 -6.73 19.40
CA GLY A 312 0.41 -5.59 18.96
C GLY A 312 1.80 -5.94 18.44
N ALA A 313 2.58 -4.94 18.09
CA ALA A 313 3.98 -5.09 17.67
C ALA A 313 4.94 -5.48 18.81
N LEU A 314 4.54 -5.36 20.08
CA LEU A 314 5.37 -5.68 21.24
C LEU A 314 5.81 -7.16 21.30
N ASN A 315 5.12 -8.06 20.60
CA ASN A 315 5.56 -9.45 20.47
C ASN A 315 6.68 -9.64 19.43
N LEU A 316 7.14 -8.57 18.77
CA LEU A 316 8.40 -8.56 18.05
C LEU A 316 9.54 -8.72 19.07
N ASN A 317 9.82 -9.95 19.42
CA ASN A 317 11.00 -10.26 20.22
C ASN A 317 12.23 -10.20 19.29
N PHE A 318 13.17 -9.30 19.57
CA PHE A 318 14.42 -9.19 18.80
C PHE A 318 15.16 -10.53 18.70
N SER A 319 15.04 -11.41 19.70
CA SER A 319 15.57 -12.77 19.65
C SER A 319 14.86 -13.66 18.62
N ASN A 320 13.63 -13.35 18.25
CA ASN A 320 12.90 -14.03 17.16
C ASN A 320 13.24 -13.46 15.79
N LEU A 321 13.51 -12.17 15.69
CA LEU A 321 14.04 -11.54 14.46
C LEU A 321 15.42 -12.09 14.09
N SER A 322 16.22 -12.49 15.07
CA SER A 322 17.53 -13.12 14.84
C SER A 322 17.46 -14.55 14.29
N LYS A 323 16.27 -15.14 14.20
CA LYS A 323 16.03 -16.48 13.63
C LYS A 323 15.52 -16.41 12.18
N VAL A 324 15.31 -15.23 11.68
CA VAL A 324 14.97 -14.98 10.26
C VAL A 324 16.19 -15.16 9.40
#